data_1d41303388825ece1ca84760d20f3ec4
#
_entry.id   1d41303388825ece1ca84760d20f3ec4
#
_cell.length_a   1.000
_cell.length_b   1.000
_cell.length_c   1.000
_cell.angle_alpha   90.00
_cell.angle_beta   90.00
_cell.angle_gamma   90.00
#
_symmetry.space_group_name_H-M   'P 1'
#
loop_
_entity.id
_entity.type
_entity.pdbx_description
1 polymer ?
#
loop_
_entity_poly.entity_id
_entity_poly.type
_entity_poly.pdbx_seq_one_letter_code
_entity_poly.pdbx_strand_id
1 'polypeptide(L)'
;MKEPIIARAKSPFSNLFARYSGDTFARQQLTVLLYSALIVVFTVPLNLLGIAGPSNSVFETVNAVWIVVMLFLIVLFYMRRLTLRSTLTIHFIIAQTCFCIAMLYTGMQPTATSESEIVADIMLSTAVVSLSMAGFLRSVPYILTVMALTAYTVAAFMLGSESLKSFLPIFAIVLFMECVLGEKLLVRSRSIEEEHNVLKTEETSILNMLGLEKHQAVALAKFTESELTENSTADFNKIRGKAARQKLIAGVAEHIRKDRMDDDRLTEVFPELSVSERNICRLILQGRKQGDICAILQTTKGNVTSQRSHIRTKLGVQSKENLKEFLIKKMSEHGIEV
;
A
#
# COMPACT_ATOMS: atom_id res chain seq x y z
N MET A 1 7.42 14.54 -42.97
CA MET A 1 6.22 15.08 -42.33
C MET A 1 6.55 15.15 -40.83
N LYS A 2 6.81 16.35 -40.30
CA LYS A 2 7.16 16.54 -38.87
C LYS A 2 5.87 16.55 -38.07
N GLU A 3 5.72 15.58 -37.13
CA GLU A 3 4.64 15.64 -36.13
C GLU A 3 4.82 16.90 -35.27
N PRO A 4 3.75 17.64 -34.96
CA PRO A 4 3.84 18.79 -34.06
C PRO A 4 4.10 18.29 -32.64
N ILE A 5 5.22 18.69 -32.06
CA ILE A 5 5.54 18.60 -30.65
C ILE A 5 4.53 19.48 -29.89
N ILE A 6 3.39 18.92 -29.52
CA ILE A 6 2.52 19.54 -28.55
C ILE A 6 3.27 19.40 -27.22
N ALA A 7 3.96 20.45 -26.81
CA ALA A 7 4.50 20.59 -25.48
C ALA A 7 3.32 20.46 -24.50
N ARG A 8 3.16 19.26 -23.95
CA ARG A 8 2.16 18.96 -22.92
C ARG A 8 2.52 19.82 -21.72
N ALA A 9 1.87 20.98 -21.60
CA ALA A 9 1.99 21.83 -20.42
C ALA A 9 1.77 20.93 -19.20
N LYS A 10 2.85 20.66 -18.45
CA LYS A 10 2.77 19.87 -17.23
C LYS A 10 1.85 20.63 -16.28
N SER A 11 0.63 20.15 -16.09
CA SER A 11 -0.31 20.75 -15.15
C SER A 11 0.38 20.82 -13.78
N PRO A 12 0.16 21.86 -12.97
CA PRO A 12 0.75 21.97 -11.63
C PRO A 12 0.44 20.74 -10.76
N PHE A 13 -0.66 20.04 -11.05
CA PHE A 13 -1.05 18.77 -10.42
C PHE A 13 -0.14 17.61 -10.81
N SER A 14 0.43 17.56 -12.02
CA SER A 14 1.35 16.50 -12.45
C SER A 14 2.61 16.44 -11.58
N ASN A 15 3.12 17.59 -11.15
CA ASN A 15 4.29 17.67 -10.26
C ASN A 15 3.95 17.21 -8.83
N LEU A 16 2.72 17.45 -8.34
CA LEU A 16 2.24 16.96 -7.06
C LEU A 16 2.12 15.42 -7.06
N PHE A 17 1.53 14.83 -8.10
CA PHE A 17 1.43 13.38 -8.24
C PHE A 17 2.79 12.72 -8.46
N ALA A 18 3.69 13.34 -9.22
CA ALA A 18 5.06 12.84 -9.40
C ALA A 18 5.83 12.74 -8.07
N ARG A 19 5.57 13.66 -7.13
CA ARG A 19 6.19 13.66 -5.79
C ARG A 19 5.83 12.43 -4.96
N TYR A 20 4.66 11.85 -5.17
CA TYR A 20 4.15 10.67 -4.44
C TYR A 20 4.09 9.43 -5.32
N SER A 21 4.86 9.39 -6.43
CA SER A 21 4.81 8.30 -7.42
C SER A 21 5.24 6.93 -6.84
N GLY A 22 6.03 6.92 -5.77
CA GLY A 22 6.52 5.70 -5.13
C GLY A 22 5.68 5.18 -3.96
N ASP A 23 4.64 5.93 -3.53
CA ASP A 23 3.79 5.57 -2.39
C ASP A 23 2.32 5.60 -2.81
N THR A 24 1.72 4.42 -2.92
CA THR A 24 0.32 4.24 -3.36
C THR A 24 -0.64 4.85 -2.36
N PHE A 25 -0.39 4.72 -1.05
CA PHE A 25 -1.22 5.32 -0.01
C PHE A 25 -1.19 6.85 -0.05
N ALA A 26 0.00 7.43 -0.20
CA ALA A 26 0.12 8.89 -0.30
C ALA A 26 -0.55 9.42 -1.58
N ARG A 27 -0.49 8.70 -2.69
CA ARG A 27 -1.25 9.05 -3.91
C ARG A 27 -2.74 9.01 -3.69
N GLN A 28 -3.25 7.99 -3.01
CA GLN A 28 -4.67 7.88 -2.67
C GLN A 28 -5.11 9.02 -1.73
N GLN A 29 -4.32 9.32 -0.70
CA GLN A 29 -4.57 10.45 0.19
C GLN A 29 -4.61 11.79 -0.55
N LEU A 30 -3.67 12.01 -1.49
CA LEU A 30 -3.68 13.21 -2.33
C LEU A 30 -4.94 13.28 -3.21
N THR A 31 -5.35 12.14 -3.78
CA THR A 31 -6.57 12.05 -4.58
C THR A 31 -7.80 12.41 -3.75
N VAL A 32 -7.93 11.86 -2.54
CA VAL A 32 -9.04 12.15 -1.62
C VAL A 32 -9.02 13.62 -1.21
N LEU A 33 -7.85 14.21 -0.92
CA LEU A 33 -7.73 15.63 -0.61
C LEU A 33 -8.22 16.52 -1.76
N LEU A 34 -7.83 16.20 -3.00
CA LEU A 34 -8.24 16.97 -4.17
C LEU A 34 -9.74 16.85 -4.44
N TYR A 35 -10.31 15.65 -4.34
CA TYR A 35 -11.74 15.46 -4.52
C TYR A 35 -12.57 16.14 -3.40
N SER A 36 -12.16 16.01 -2.15
CA SER A 36 -12.85 16.69 -1.04
C SER A 36 -12.75 18.22 -1.16
N ALA A 37 -11.60 18.75 -1.57
CA ALA A 37 -11.45 20.18 -1.86
C ALA A 37 -12.37 20.64 -2.99
N LEU A 38 -12.44 19.86 -4.07
CA LEU A 38 -13.31 20.15 -5.21
C LEU A 38 -14.79 20.17 -4.78
N ILE A 39 -15.22 19.19 -3.97
CA ILE A 39 -16.58 19.15 -3.43
C ILE A 39 -16.87 20.44 -2.65
N VAL A 40 -15.99 20.85 -1.73
CA VAL A 40 -16.16 22.07 -0.92
C VAL A 40 -16.24 23.32 -1.81
N VAL A 41 -15.34 23.44 -2.80
CA VAL A 41 -15.30 24.59 -3.73
C VAL A 41 -16.55 24.69 -4.58
N PHE A 42 -17.22 23.58 -4.89
CA PHE A 42 -18.47 23.61 -5.64
C PHE A 42 -19.72 23.74 -4.75
N THR A 43 -19.79 23.00 -3.64
CA THR A 43 -21.00 22.93 -2.82
C THR A 43 -21.18 24.16 -1.94
N VAL A 44 -20.11 24.68 -1.35
CA VAL A 44 -20.21 25.86 -0.44
C VAL A 44 -20.69 27.14 -1.15
N PRO A 45 -20.15 27.50 -2.33
CA PRO A 45 -20.69 28.66 -3.06
C PRO A 45 -22.15 28.49 -3.48
N LEU A 46 -22.61 27.30 -3.86
CA LEU A 46 -24.00 27.03 -4.21
C LEU A 46 -24.92 27.25 -2.98
N ASN A 47 -24.46 26.87 -1.80
CA ASN A 47 -25.18 27.13 -0.56
C ASN A 47 -25.19 28.63 -0.23
N LEU A 48 -24.05 29.33 -0.35
CA LEU A 48 -23.95 30.78 -0.10
C LEU A 48 -24.81 31.61 -1.07
N LEU A 49 -25.06 31.10 -2.29
CA LEU A 49 -25.95 31.71 -3.27
C LEU A 49 -27.42 31.37 -3.03
N GLY A 50 -27.77 30.60 -1.98
CA GLY A 50 -29.14 30.17 -1.69
C GLY A 50 -29.73 29.18 -2.70
N ILE A 51 -28.87 28.56 -3.56
CA ILE A 51 -29.31 27.60 -4.59
C ILE A 51 -29.47 26.20 -3.98
N ALA A 52 -28.64 25.87 -3.00
CA ALA A 52 -28.62 24.54 -2.37
C ALA A 52 -28.56 24.65 -0.85
N GLY A 53 -29.63 24.18 -0.18
CA GLY A 53 -29.73 24.14 1.28
C GLY A 53 -30.38 25.38 1.91
N PRO A 54 -30.59 25.35 3.25
CA PRO A 54 -31.22 26.45 3.97
C PRO A 54 -30.32 27.68 3.98
N SER A 55 -30.90 28.85 3.67
CA SER A 55 -30.21 30.13 3.72
C SER A 55 -30.49 30.79 5.10
N ASN A 56 -29.43 30.82 5.93
CA ASN A 56 -29.44 31.46 7.23
C ASN A 56 -28.05 32.07 7.49
N SER A 57 -27.99 33.22 8.13
CA SER A 57 -26.72 33.92 8.41
C SER A 57 -25.69 33.06 9.17
N VAL A 58 -26.12 32.13 10.01
CA VAL A 58 -25.24 31.21 10.73
C VAL A 58 -24.65 30.19 9.78
N PHE A 59 -25.45 29.54 8.93
CA PHE A 59 -24.98 28.59 7.93
C PHE A 59 -24.03 29.23 6.90
N GLU A 60 -24.40 30.43 6.44
CA GLU A 60 -23.54 31.21 5.54
C GLU A 60 -22.18 31.51 6.17
N THR A 61 -22.16 31.91 7.47
CA THR A 61 -20.92 32.18 8.20
C THR A 61 -20.07 30.91 8.38
N VAL A 62 -20.71 29.82 8.80
CA VAL A 62 -20.02 28.52 8.97
C VAL A 62 -19.40 28.04 7.63
N ASN A 63 -20.17 28.15 6.56
CA ASN A 63 -19.71 27.78 5.21
C ASN A 63 -18.60 28.70 4.70
N ALA A 64 -18.67 29.99 4.91
CA ALA A 64 -17.64 30.96 4.57
C ALA A 64 -16.35 30.69 5.34
N VAL A 65 -16.44 30.42 6.63
CA VAL A 65 -15.27 30.02 7.44
C VAL A 65 -14.68 28.69 6.92
N TRP A 66 -15.51 27.69 6.61
CA TRP A 66 -15.04 26.39 6.12
C TRP A 66 -14.24 26.52 4.83
N ILE A 67 -14.72 27.27 3.82
CA ILE A 67 -13.99 27.43 2.56
C ILE A 67 -12.67 28.20 2.76
N VAL A 68 -12.64 29.24 3.61
CA VAL A 68 -11.43 29.98 3.93
C VAL A 68 -10.39 29.09 4.60
N VAL A 69 -10.80 28.31 5.59
CA VAL A 69 -9.90 27.37 6.29
C VAL A 69 -9.39 26.28 5.34
N MET A 70 -10.25 25.75 4.45
CA MET A 70 -9.84 24.77 3.47
C MET A 70 -8.77 25.33 2.51
N LEU A 71 -8.97 26.52 1.98
CA LEU A 71 -7.98 27.19 1.14
C LEU A 71 -6.66 27.41 1.87
N PHE A 72 -6.73 27.84 3.13
CA PHE A 72 -5.55 28.03 3.98
C PHE A 72 -4.79 26.70 4.21
N LEU A 73 -5.50 25.60 4.48
CA LEU A 73 -4.89 24.27 4.62
C LEU A 73 -4.18 23.82 3.35
N ILE A 74 -4.78 24.05 2.17
CA ILE A 74 -4.15 23.74 0.87
C ILE A 74 -2.86 24.57 0.69
N VAL A 75 -2.87 25.85 1.04
CA VAL A 75 -1.68 26.70 0.97
C VAL A 75 -0.58 26.18 1.90
N LEU A 76 -0.91 25.85 3.17
CA LEU A 76 0.05 25.29 4.11
C LEU A 76 0.62 23.95 3.64
N PHE A 77 -0.20 23.10 3.04
CA PHE A 77 0.23 21.84 2.43
C PHE A 77 1.18 22.10 1.25
N TYR A 78 0.83 23.04 0.36
CA TYR A 78 1.67 23.41 -0.77
C TYR A 78 3.02 23.98 -0.32
N MET A 79 3.04 24.82 0.73
CA MET A 79 4.23 25.37 1.37
C MET A 79 5.04 24.34 2.18
N ARG A 80 4.62 23.07 2.20
CA ARG A 80 5.25 21.97 2.96
C ARG A 80 5.29 22.17 4.49
N ARG A 81 4.42 23.02 5.03
CA ARG A 81 4.30 23.22 6.47
C ARG A 81 3.49 22.10 7.14
N LEU A 82 2.60 21.44 6.40
CA LEU A 82 1.80 20.33 6.86
C LEU A 82 2.08 19.07 6.03
N THR A 83 2.03 17.92 6.70
CA THR A 83 2.04 16.62 6.01
C THR A 83 0.68 16.37 5.37
N LEU A 84 0.63 15.58 4.31
CA LEU A 84 -0.61 15.21 3.62
C LEU A 84 -1.63 14.60 4.58
N ARG A 85 -1.18 13.69 5.45
CA ARG A 85 -2.02 13.04 6.46
C ARG A 85 -2.60 14.04 7.46
N SER A 86 -1.79 14.97 7.96
CA SER A 86 -2.26 16.01 8.89
C SER A 86 -3.26 16.95 8.23
N THR A 87 -3.02 17.34 6.97
CA THR A 87 -3.92 18.19 6.19
C THR A 87 -5.31 17.54 6.04
N LEU A 88 -5.33 16.25 5.64
CA LEU A 88 -6.58 15.49 5.54
C LEU A 88 -7.30 15.36 6.88
N THR A 89 -6.56 15.03 7.95
CA THR A 89 -7.15 14.89 9.28
C THR A 89 -7.81 16.18 9.74
N ILE A 90 -7.12 17.31 9.63
CA ILE A 90 -7.64 18.62 10.02
C ILE A 90 -8.87 18.99 9.16
N HIS A 91 -8.76 18.76 7.83
CA HIS A 91 -9.86 19.03 6.90
C HIS A 91 -11.14 18.28 7.29
N PHE A 92 -11.07 16.97 7.53
CA PHE A 92 -12.24 16.17 7.88
C PHE A 92 -12.80 16.50 9.25
N ILE A 93 -11.97 16.82 10.24
CA ILE A 93 -12.45 17.27 11.56
C ILE A 93 -13.20 18.60 11.42
N ILE A 94 -12.70 19.55 10.62
CA ILE A 94 -13.37 20.83 10.40
C ILE A 94 -14.70 20.62 9.66
N ALA A 95 -14.70 19.82 8.59
CA ALA A 95 -15.92 19.49 7.86
C ALA A 95 -16.99 18.90 8.78
N GLN A 96 -16.60 17.93 9.61
CA GLN A 96 -17.51 17.32 10.58
C GLN A 96 -18.02 18.32 11.63
N THR A 97 -17.14 19.21 12.10
CA THR A 97 -17.52 20.26 13.05
C THR A 97 -18.56 21.20 12.46
N CYS A 98 -18.44 21.56 11.17
CA CYS A 98 -19.42 22.38 10.48
C CYS A 98 -20.81 21.70 10.45
N PHE A 99 -20.89 20.41 10.11
CA PHE A 99 -22.14 19.64 10.14
C PHE A 99 -22.70 19.49 11.57
N CYS A 100 -21.84 19.29 12.57
CA CYS A 100 -22.29 19.27 13.96
C CYS A 100 -22.91 20.61 14.40
N ILE A 101 -22.29 21.72 14.03
CA ILE A 101 -22.84 23.07 14.31
C ILE A 101 -24.18 23.26 13.61
N ALA A 102 -24.31 22.85 12.34
CA ALA A 102 -25.55 22.93 11.59
C ALA A 102 -26.67 22.12 12.28
N MET A 103 -26.43 20.84 12.60
CA MET A 103 -27.43 20.02 13.31
C MET A 103 -27.86 20.59 14.65
N LEU A 104 -26.92 21.08 15.46
CA LEU A 104 -27.22 21.67 16.76
C LEU A 104 -28.01 22.98 16.64
N TYR A 105 -27.64 23.83 15.68
CA TYR A 105 -28.35 25.08 15.43
C TYR A 105 -29.79 24.81 14.96
N THR A 106 -29.98 23.87 14.02
CA THR A 106 -31.33 23.45 13.57
C THR A 106 -32.16 22.89 14.72
N GLY A 107 -31.56 22.14 15.65
CA GLY A 107 -32.21 21.64 16.84
C GLY A 107 -32.63 22.77 17.84
N MET A 108 -31.84 23.87 17.91
CA MET A 108 -32.10 25.01 18.78
C MET A 108 -33.18 25.95 18.21
N GLN A 109 -33.30 26.05 16.89
CA GLN A 109 -34.21 26.92 16.19
C GLN A 109 -35.13 26.13 15.25
N PRO A 110 -36.15 25.46 15.80
CA PRO A 110 -36.99 24.57 15.02
C PRO A 110 -37.81 25.34 13.94
N THR A 111 -37.72 24.80 12.72
CA THR A 111 -38.50 25.22 11.55
C THR A 111 -39.33 24.03 11.06
N ALA A 112 -40.21 24.25 10.12
CA ALA A 112 -41.00 23.17 9.51
C ALA A 112 -40.12 22.11 8.78
N THR A 113 -38.89 22.47 8.41
CA THR A 113 -37.96 21.64 7.66
C THR A 113 -36.82 21.01 8.52
N SER A 114 -36.81 21.31 9.84
CA SER A 114 -35.72 20.95 10.74
C SER A 114 -35.42 19.45 10.76
N GLU A 115 -36.40 18.56 10.72
CA GLU A 115 -36.20 17.12 10.70
C GLU A 115 -35.45 16.69 9.43
N SER A 116 -35.87 17.21 8.27
CA SER A 116 -35.22 16.88 6.99
C SER A 116 -33.80 17.45 6.88
N GLU A 117 -33.53 18.61 7.46
CA GLU A 117 -32.22 19.24 7.52
C GLU A 117 -31.26 18.41 8.38
N ILE A 118 -31.66 17.98 9.59
CA ILE A 118 -30.88 17.14 10.47
C ILE A 118 -30.56 15.78 9.81
N VAL A 119 -31.55 15.19 9.10
CA VAL A 119 -31.33 13.94 8.36
C VAL A 119 -30.33 14.14 7.19
N ALA A 120 -30.43 15.26 6.48
CA ALA A 120 -29.46 15.59 5.43
C ALA A 120 -28.04 15.75 5.99
N ASP A 121 -27.88 16.45 7.11
CA ASP A 121 -26.59 16.69 7.75
C ASP A 121 -25.95 15.40 8.26
N ILE A 122 -26.71 14.46 8.84
CA ILE A 122 -26.17 13.17 9.26
C ILE A 122 -25.76 12.32 8.06
N MET A 123 -26.49 12.38 6.93
CA MET A 123 -26.08 11.72 5.69
C MET A 123 -24.77 12.30 5.12
N LEU A 124 -24.64 13.63 5.13
CA LEU A 124 -23.39 14.28 4.71
C LEU A 124 -22.23 13.94 5.66
N SER A 125 -22.49 13.87 6.97
CA SER A 125 -21.53 13.39 7.96
C SER A 125 -21.06 11.96 7.68
N THR A 126 -21.96 11.06 7.29
CA THR A 126 -21.63 9.70 6.86
C THR A 126 -20.68 9.71 5.64
N ALA A 127 -20.97 10.57 4.66
CA ALA A 127 -20.08 10.72 3.50
C ALA A 127 -18.67 11.22 3.90
N VAL A 128 -18.55 12.12 4.89
CA VAL A 128 -17.25 12.58 5.41
C VAL A 128 -16.51 11.43 6.10
N VAL A 129 -17.21 10.58 6.88
CA VAL A 129 -16.63 9.38 7.48
C VAL A 129 -16.11 8.43 6.41
N SER A 130 -16.90 8.13 5.37
CA SER A 130 -16.51 7.31 4.22
C SER A 130 -15.27 7.85 3.50
N LEU A 131 -15.22 9.15 3.23
CA LEU A 131 -14.06 9.80 2.60
C LEU A 131 -12.81 9.73 3.49
N SER A 132 -12.95 9.83 4.81
CA SER A 132 -11.83 9.69 5.73
C SER A 132 -11.23 8.28 5.71
N MET A 133 -12.05 7.25 5.51
CA MET A 133 -11.59 5.86 5.30
C MET A 133 -10.89 5.71 3.96
N ALA A 134 -11.45 6.28 2.88
CA ALA A 134 -10.82 6.29 1.56
C ALA A 134 -9.44 6.99 1.59
N GLY A 135 -9.22 7.93 2.52
CA GLY A 135 -7.93 8.56 2.82
C GLY A 135 -6.99 7.72 3.69
N PHE A 136 -7.35 6.48 4.02
CA PHE A 136 -6.57 5.58 4.89
C PHE A 136 -6.20 6.16 6.26
N LEU A 137 -7.09 6.94 6.85
CA LEU A 137 -6.93 7.52 8.18
C LEU A 137 -7.47 6.53 9.23
N ARG A 138 -6.57 5.93 10.03
CA ARG A 138 -6.93 4.83 10.93
C ARG A 138 -7.91 5.21 12.05
N SER A 139 -7.65 6.30 12.75
CA SER A 139 -8.41 6.70 13.96
C SER A 139 -9.43 7.80 13.70
N VAL A 140 -9.30 8.54 12.60
CA VAL A 140 -10.14 9.69 12.28
C VAL A 140 -11.60 9.29 12.06
N PRO A 141 -11.95 8.22 11.32
CA PRO A 141 -13.35 7.81 11.13
C PRO A 141 -14.10 7.61 12.43
N TYR A 142 -13.46 6.99 13.45
CA TYR A 142 -14.10 6.78 14.77
C TYR A 142 -14.41 8.09 15.49
N ILE A 143 -13.47 9.05 15.44
CA ILE A 143 -13.66 10.38 16.04
C ILE A 143 -14.83 11.09 15.34
N LEU A 144 -14.87 11.10 14.00
CA LEU A 144 -15.93 11.72 13.22
C LEU A 144 -17.28 11.07 13.49
N THR A 145 -17.33 9.75 13.61
CA THR A 145 -18.55 9.00 13.96
C THR A 145 -19.09 9.40 15.34
N VAL A 146 -18.23 9.48 16.36
CA VAL A 146 -18.64 9.91 17.69
C VAL A 146 -19.17 11.35 17.66
N MET A 147 -18.50 12.25 16.95
CA MET A 147 -18.95 13.64 16.76
C MET A 147 -20.32 13.70 16.09
N ALA A 148 -20.52 12.95 14.98
CA ALA A 148 -21.78 12.92 14.26
C ALA A 148 -22.94 12.41 15.12
N LEU A 149 -22.75 11.27 15.78
CA LEU A 149 -23.79 10.65 16.61
C LEU A 149 -24.15 11.51 17.85
N THR A 150 -23.16 12.14 18.47
CA THR A 150 -23.43 13.04 19.60
C THR A 150 -24.21 14.27 19.18
N ALA A 151 -23.83 14.93 18.09
CA ALA A 151 -24.54 16.09 17.57
C ALA A 151 -25.97 15.73 17.13
N TYR A 152 -26.14 14.63 16.40
CA TYR A 152 -27.45 14.11 16.00
C TYR A 152 -28.35 13.81 17.19
N THR A 153 -27.82 13.10 18.20
CA THR A 153 -28.56 12.74 19.40
C THR A 153 -29.06 14.00 20.13
N VAL A 154 -28.15 14.95 20.37
CA VAL A 154 -28.52 16.23 21.03
C VAL A 154 -29.56 16.96 20.23
N ALA A 155 -29.39 17.11 18.90
CA ALA A 155 -30.36 17.80 18.05
C ALA A 155 -31.74 17.12 18.06
N ALA A 156 -31.80 15.79 17.98
CA ALA A 156 -33.02 14.99 18.03
C ALA A 156 -33.80 15.18 19.36
N PHE A 157 -33.06 15.22 20.49
CA PHE A 157 -33.66 15.46 21.79
C PHE A 157 -34.12 16.92 21.96
N MET A 158 -33.35 17.90 21.46
CA MET A 158 -33.71 19.32 21.49
C MET A 158 -35.00 19.61 20.68
N LEU A 159 -35.10 19.00 19.49
CA LEU A 159 -36.28 19.13 18.64
C LEU A 159 -37.50 18.36 19.19
N GLY A 160 -37.28 17.39 20.07
CA GLY A 160 -38.34 16.54 20.63
C GLY A 160 -38.98 15.59 19.64
N SER A 161 -38.36 15.38 18.46
CA SER A 161 -38.90 14.55 17.38
C SER A 161 -38.78 13.07 17.67
N GLU A 162 -39.88 12.34 17.72
CA GLU A 162 -39.91 10.89 17.88
C GLU A 162 -39.38 10.17 16.63
N SER A 163 -39.57 10.77 15.45
CA SER A 163 -39.02 10.25 14.19
C SER A 163 -37.49 10.21 14.25
N LEU A 164 -36.83 11.31 14.61
CA LEU A 164 -35.37 11.37 14.70
C LEU A 164 -34.83 10.43 15.77
N LYS A 165 -35.47 10.31 16.93
CA LYS A 165 -35.08 9.36 17.99
C LYS A 165 -35.19 7.93 17.51
N SER A 166 -36.20 7.58 16.71
CA SER A 166 -36.35 6.21 16.14
C SER A 166 -35.28 5.84 15.13
N PHE A 167 -34.69 6.80 14.41
CA PHE A 167 -33.60 6.59 13.47
C PHE A 167 -32.20 6.49 14.13
N LEU A 168 -32.07 6.95 15.37
CA LEU A 168 -30.78 6.95 16.08
C LEU A 168 -30.07 5.58 16.08
N PRO A 169 -30.73 4.46 16.46
CA PRO A 169 -30.05 3.15 16.46
C PRO A 169 -29.62 2.71 15.05
N ILE A 170 -30.38 3.09 14.02
CA ILE A 170 -30.04 2.75 12.64
C ILE A 170 -28.77 3.48 12.22
N PHE A 171 -28.68 4.79 12.42
CA PHE A 171 -27.48 5.56 12.12
C PHE A 171 -26.28 5.10 12.95
N ALA A 172 -26.48 4.76 14.24
CA ALA A 172 -25.42 4.25 15.08
C ALA A 172 -24.84 2.92 14.53
N ILE A 173 -25.71 1.98 14.16
CA ILE A 173 -25.31 0.71 13.58
C ILE A 173 -24.57 0.92 12.24
N VAL A 174 -25.13 1.73 11.35
CA VAL A 174 -24.55 1.97 10.03
C VAL A 174 -23.15 2.60 10.16
N LEU A 175 -23.01 3.68 10.92
CA LEU A 175 -21.73 4.36 11.12
C LEU A 175 -20.69 3.47 11.81
N PHE A 176 -21.13 2.66 12.79
CA PHE A 176 -20.22 1.73 13.45
C PHE A 176 -19.75 0.62 12.48
N MET A 177 -20.67 0.02 11.73
CA MET A 177 -20.34 -1.00 10.74
C MET A 177 -19.43 -0.46 9.65
N GLU A 178 -19.67 0.78 9.21
CA GLU A 178 -18.81 1.48 8.27
C GLU A 178 -17.38 1.61 8.81
N CYS A 179 -17.18 2.05 10.05
CA CYS A 179 -15.86 2.14 10.68
C CYS A 179 -15.14 0.78 10.74
N VAL A 180 -15.84 -0.27 11.17
CA VAL A 180 -15.28 -1.63 11.26
C VAL A 180 -14.88 -2.16 9.89
N LEU A 181 -15.74 -1.94 8.87
CA LEU A 181 -15.44 -2.36 7.50
C LEU A 181 -14.25 -1.59 6.94
N GLY A 182 -14.22 -0.28 7.16
CA GLY A 182 -13.11 0.58 6.73
C GLY A 182 -11.77 0.18 7.34
N GLU A 183 -11.74 -0.17 8.62
CA GLU A 183 -10.52 -0.67 9.27
C GLU A 183 -10.05 -2.00 8.65
N LYS A 184 -10.96 -2.94 8.42
CA LYS A 184 -10.63 -4.22 7.76
C LYS A 184 -10.10 -4.01 6.34
N LEU A 185 -10.72 -3.11 5.58
CA LEU A 185 -10.25 -2.77 4.23
C LEU A 185 -8.86 -2.13 4.26
N LEU A 186 -8.60 -1.25 5.23
CA LEU A 186 -7.30 -0.62 5.41
C LEU A 186 -6.21 -1.65 5.73
N VAL A 187 -6.47 -2.57 6.66
CA VAL A 187 -5.51 -3.63 7.03
C VAL A 187 -5.22 -4.52 5.83
N ARG A 188 -6.26 -4.95 5.11
CA ARG A 188 -6.10 -5.81 3.92
C ARG A 188 -5.35 -5.10 2.78
N SER A 189 -5.66 -3.83 2.55
CA SER A 189 -4.96 -3.03 1.53
C SER A 189 -3.46 -2.89 1.82
N ARG A 190 -3.10 -2.69 3.10
CA ARG A 190 -1.68 -2.66 3.52
C ARG A 190 -0.99 -4.00 3.32
N SER A 191 -1.63 -5.11 3.70
CA SER A 191 -1.08 -6.45 3.51
C SER A 191 -0.80 -6.73 2.03
N ILE A 192 -1.74 -6.38 1.14
CA ILE A 192 -1.55 -6.55 -0.31
C ILE A 192 -0.40 -5.70 -0.84
N GLU A 193 -0.24 -4.47 -0.36
CA GLU A 193 0.85 -3.60 -0.79
C GLU A 193 2.21 -4.08 -0.26
N GLU A 194 2.27 -4.58 0.96
CA GLU A 194 3.47 -5.21 1.52
C GLU A 194 3.86 -6.45 0.71
N GLU A 195 2.91 -7.33 0.40
CA GLU A 195 3.16 -8.49 -0.48
C GLU A 195 3.64 -8.07 -1.87
N HIS A 196 3.01 -7.06 -2.46
CA HIS A 196 3.44 -6.53 -3.76
C HIS A 196 4.85 -5.95 -3.73
N ASN A 197 5.21 -5.22 -2.67
CA ASN A 197 6.55 -4.66 -2.50
C ASN A 197 7.59 -5.75 -2.27
N VAL A 198 7.27 -6.81 -1.53
CA VAL A 198 8.13 -7.99 -1.36
C VAL A 198 8.37 -8.67 -2.72
N LEU A 199 7.30 -8.98 -3.47
CA LEU A 199 7.40 -9.59 -4.79
C LEU A 199 8.22 -8.74 -5.77
N LYS A 200 8.04 -7.42 -5.76
CA LYS A 200 8.83 -6.49 -6.59
C LYS A 200 10.31 -6.46 -6.20
N THR A 201 10.60 -6.57 -4.92
CA THR A 201 11.98 -6.64 -4.42
C THR A 201 12.61 -7.96 -4.81
N GLU A 202 11.89 -9.07 -4.70
CA GLU A 202 12.34 -10.39 -5.16
C GLU A 202 12.55 -10.41 -6.68
N GLU A 203 11.60 -9.88 -7.47
CA GLU A 203 11.76 -9.72 -8.94
C GLU A 203 13.03 -8.96 -9.26
N THR A 204 13.25 -7.81 -8.60
CA THR A 204 14.44 -6.99 -8.83
C THR A 204 15.72 -7.73 -8.41
N SER A 205 15.69 -8.48 -7.32
CA SER A 205 16.82 -9.29 -6.85
C SER A 205 17.15 -10.41 -7.82
N ILE A 206 16.16 -11.12 -8.34
CA ILE A 206 16.34 -12.16 -9.36
C ILE A 206 16.91 -11.56 -10.64
N LEU A 207 16.37 -10.43 -11.11
CA LEU A 207 16.88 -9.75 -12.30
C LEU A 207 18.33 -9.30 -12.14
N ASN A 208 18.69 -8.77 -10.97
CA ASN A 208 20.06 -8.38 -10.66
C ASN A 208 21.01 -9.60 -10.57
N MET A 209 20.56 -10.72 -10.00
CA MET A 209 21.35 -11.96 -9.97
C MET A 209 21.60 -12.53 -11.37
N LEU A 210 20.60 -12.38 -12.25
CA LEU A 210 20.71 -12.83 -13.65
C LEU A 210 21.45 -11.82 -14.54
N GLY A 211 21.77 -10.62 -14.03
CA GLY A 211 22.36 -9.52 -14.82
C GLY A 211 21.45 -9.03 -15.95
N LEU A 212 20.12 -9.16 -15.75
CA LEU A 212 19.10 -8.83 -16.74
C LEU A 212 18.38 -7.53 -16.38
N GLU A 213 18.15 -6.69 -17.38
CA GLU A 213 17.17 -5.61 -17.24
C GLU A 213 15.74 -6.16 -17.44
N LYS A 214 14.77 -5.55 -16.79
CA LYS A 214 13.36 -5.99 -16.82
C LYS A 214 12.81 -6.23 -18.23
N HIS A 215 13.16 -5.37 -19.19
CA HIS A 215 12.74 -5.52 -20.58
C HIS A 215 13.36 -6.76 -21.25
N GLN A 216 14.58 -7.15 -20.86
CA GLN A 216 15.26 -8.33 -21.38
C GLN A 216 14.62 -9.61 -20.81
N ALA A 217 14.24 -9.61 -19.53
CA ALA A 217 13.54 -10.72 -18.90
C ALA A 217 12.14 -10.95 -19.51
N VAL A 218 11.40 -9.86 -19.75
CA VAL A 218 10.09 -9.94 -20.43
C VAL A 218 10.22 -10.46 -21.86
N ALA A 219 11.25 -10.05 -22.58
CA ALA A 219 11.52 -10.53 -23.94
C ALA A 219 11.92 -12.04 -23.93
N LEU A 220 12.69 -12.47 -22.94
CA LEU A 220 13.05 -13.88 -22.77
C LEU A 220 11.80 -14.74 -22.44
N ALA A 221 10.95 -14.28 -21.52
CA ALA A 221 9.71 -14.97 -21.16
C ALA A 221 8.78 -15.12 -22.38
N LYS A 222 8.59 -14.05 -23.15
CA LYS A 222 7.80 -14.09 -24.40
C LYS A 222 8.39 -15.03 -25.44
N PHE A 223 9.72 -15.13 -25.52
CA PHE A 223 10.38 -16.05 -26.43
C PHE A 223 10.18 -17.52 -26.02
N THR A 224 10.27 -17.81 -24.74
CA THR A 224 10.01 -19.16 -24.20
C THR A 224 8.56 -19.58 -24.43
N GLU A 225 7.61 -18.64 -24.31
CA GLU A 225 6.20 -18.86 -24.59
C GLU A 225 5.92 -19.05 -26.09
N SER A 226 6.68 -18.37 -26.97
CA SER A 226 6.52 -18.45 -28.43
C SER A 226 7.23 -19.65 -29.07
N GLU A 227 8.24 -20.23 -28.44
CA GLU A 227 8.81 -21.53 -28.89
C GLU A 227 7.79 -22.69 -28.68
N LEU A 228 6.82 -22.49 -27.78
CA LEU A 228 5.68 -23.41 -27.60
C LEU A 228 4.58 -23.19 -28.66
N THR A 229 4.61 -22.08 -29.40
CA THR A 229 3.68 -21.75 -30.51
C THR A 229 4.48 -21.27 -31.73
N GLU A 230 4.51 -22.06 -32.76
CA GLU A 230 5.40 -22.04 -33.96
C GLU A 230 5.42 -20.77 -34.85
N ASN A 231 5.10 -19.53 -34.38
CA ASN A 231 4.98 -18.38 -35.28
C ASN A 231 5.39 -17.02 -34.70
N SER A 232 6.57 -16.86 -34.13
CA SER A 232 6.95 -15.49 -33.69
C SER A 232 8.46 -15.20 -33.72
N THR A 233 9.02 -15.14 -34.92
CA THR A 233 10.41 -14.71 -35.16
C THR A 233 10.62 -13.19 -35.27
N ALA A 234 9.55 -12.40 -35.31
CA ALA A 234 9.62 -10.98 -35.62
C ALA A 234 9.99 -10.07 -34.42
N ASP A 235 9.61 -10.44 -33.19
CA ASP A 235 9.83 -9.59 -32.00
C ASP A 235 11.24 -9.72 -31.39
N PHE A 236 11.94 -10.80 -31.67
CA PHE A 236 13.29 -11.06 -31.17
C PHE A 236 14.38 -10.20 -31.85
N ASN A 237 14.12 -9.70 -33.05
CA ASN A 237 15.06 -8.81 -33.76
C ASN A 237 15.15 -7.40 -33.13
N LYS A 238 14.27 -7.06 -32.20
CA LYS A 238 14.32 -5.81 -31.42
C LYS A 238 15.30 -5.86 -30.24
N ILE A 239 15.74 -7.04 -29.82
CA ILE A 239 16.77 -7.18 -28.79
C ILE A 239 18.12 -7.11 -29.51
N ARG A 240 18.88 -6.06 -29.26
CA ARG A 240 20.20 -5.80 -29.83
C ARG A 240 21.08 -7.06 -29.89
N GLY A 241 21.07 -7.70 -31.05
CA GLY A 241 22.13 -8.56 -31.54
C GLY A 241 22.25 -9.98 -30.94
N LYS A 242 22.58 -10.91 -31.81
CA LYS A 242 22.92 -12.33 -31.46
C LYS A 242 23.88 -12.46 -30.27
N ALA A 243 24.78 -11.49 -30.08
CA ALA A 243 25.77 -11.46 -29.00
C ALA A 243 25.18 -11.27 -27.59
N ALA A 244 24.14 -10.46 -27.44
CA ALA A 244 23.46 -10.27 -26.14
C ALA A 244 22.64 -11.50 -25.76
N ARG A 245 21.99 -12.14 -26.74
CA ARG A 245 21.27 -13.40 -26.56
C ARG A 245 22.21 -14.54 -26.14
N GLN A 246 23.36 -14.68 -26.83
CA GLN A 246 24.32 -15.71 -26.49
C GLN A 246 24.96 -15.50 -25.11
N LYS A 247 25.26 -14.25 -24.72
CA LYS A 247 25.72 -13.93 -23.36
C LYS A 247 24.66 -14.27 -22.30
N LEU A 248 23.38 -14.01 -22.57
CA LEU A 248 22.31 -14.32 -21.67
C LEU A 248 22.14 -15.82 -21.47
N ILE A 249 22.04 -16.58 -22.57
CA ILE A 249 21.92 -18.04 -22.55
C ILE A 249 23.18 -18.66 -21.90
N ALA A 250 24.36 -18.17 -22.20
CA ALA A 250 25.60 -18.63 -21.58
C ALA A 250 25.64 -18.31 -20.08
N GLY A 251 25.18 -17.11 -19.65
CA GLY A 251 25.11 -16.73 -18.24
C GLY A 251 24.14 -17.60 -17.44
N VAL A 252 22.94 -17.83 -17.97
CA VAL A 252 21.92 -18.70 -17.35
C VAL A 252 22.41 -20.16 -17.31
N ALA A 253 22.95 -20.65 -18.42
CA ALA A 253 23.50 -22.01 -18.48
C ALA A 253 24.68 -22.22 -17.52
N GLU A 254 25.57 -21.21 -17.40
CA GLU A 254 26.68 -21.25 -16.45
C GLU A 254 26.20 -21.21 -14.99
N HIS A 255 25.18 -20.42 -14.69
CA HIS A 255 24.60 -20.35 -13.33
C HIS A 255 23.91 -21.67 -12.96
N ILE A 256 23.13 -22.25 -13.86
CA ILE A 256 22.51 -23.58 -13.66
C ILE A 256 23.58 -24.67 -13.53
N ARG A 257 24.65 -24.60 -14.32
CA ARG A 257 25.76 -25.54 -14.26
C ARG A 257 26.50 -25.43 -12.93
N LYS A 258 26.75 -24.21 -12.45
CA LYS A 258 27.41 -23.95 -11.17
C LYS A 258 26.57 -24.47 -10.01
N ASP A 259 25.27 -24.19 -10.00
CA ASP A 259 24.36 -24.66 -8.96
C ASP A 259 24.25 -26.20 -8.94
N ARG A 260 24.23 -26.86 -10.11
CA ARG A 260 24.25 -28.33 -10.18
C ARG A 260 25.59 -28.91 -9.70
N MET A 261 26.71 -28.33 -10.12
CA MET A 261 28.05 -28.79 -9.68
C MET A 261 28.20 -28.64 -8.16
N ASP A 262 27.68 -27.59 -7.57
CA ASP A 262 27.72 -27.41 -6.11
C ASP A 262 26.83 -28.42 -5.38
N ASP A 263 25.66 -28.79 -5.92
CA ASP A 263 24.78 -29.81 -5.33
C ASP A 263 25.36 -31.23 -5.52
N ASP A 264 25.95 -31.53 -6.69
CA ASP A 264 26.62 -32.79 -6.96
C ASP A 264 27.81 -32.98 -6.02
N ARG A 265 28.67 -31.98 -5.84
CA ARG A 265 29.79 -31.97 -4.89
C ARG A 265 29.36 -32.18 -3.45
N LEU A 266 28.30 -31.47 -3.03
CA LEU A 266 27.74 -31.65 -1.68
C LEU A 266 27.11 -33.03 -1.49
N THR A 267 26.58 -33.64 -2.55
CA THR A 267 26.02 -34.99 -2.51
C THR A 267 27.12 -36.05 -2.38
N GLU A 268 28.24 -35.83 -3.05
CA GLU A 268 29.41 -36.72 -3.00
C GLU A 268 30.08 -36.69 -1.62
N VAL A 269 30.27 -35.48 -1.03
CA VAL A 269 30.95 -35.32 0.26
C VAL A 269 30.03 -35.64 1.45
N PHE A 270 28.73 -35.35 1.35
CA PHE A 270 27.75 -35.50 2.42
C PHE A 270 26.52 -36.30 1.97
N PRO A 271 26.65 -37.59 1.62
CA PRO A 271 25.53 -38.38 1.11
C PRO A 271 24.41 -38.61 2.13
N GLU A 272 24.72 -38.52 3.44
CA GLU A 272 23.76 -38.66 4.53
C GLU A 272 22.80 -37.46 4.69
N LEU A 273 23.10 -36.32 4.05
CA LEU A 273 22.26 -35.14 4.12
C LEU A 273 21.13 -35.19 3.10
N SER A 274 19.93 -34.79 3.54
CA SER A 274 18.79 -34.57 2.64
C SER A 274 19.02 -33.36 1.72
N VAL A 275 18.27 -33.25 0.64
CA VAL A 275 18.30 -32.09 -0.29
C VAL A 275 18.11 -30.76 0.45
N SER A 276 17.18 -30.70 1.41
CA SER A 276 16.93 -29.48 2.22
C SER A 276 18.14 -29.15 3.10
N GLU A 277 18.78 -30.14 3.71
CA GLU A 277 19.95 -29.96 4.56
C GLU A 277 21.16 -29.52 3.72
N ARG A 278 21.37 -30.11 2.51
CA ARG A 278 22.41 -29.67 1.58
C ARG A 278 22.22 -28.22 1.12
N ASN A 279 20.99 -27.81 0.83
CA ASN A 279 20.70 -26.40 0.50
C ASN A 279 21.12 -25.44 1.62
N ILE A 280 20.88 -25.80 2.88
CA ILE A 280 21.34 -25.01 4.02
C ILE A 280 22.87 -25.02 4.12
N CYS A 281 23.52 -26.16 3.93
CA CYS A 281 24.99 -26.25 3.91
C CYS A 281 25.61 -25.38 2.82
N ARG A 282 25.06 -25.37 1.61
CA ARG A 282 25.46 -24.49 0.51
C ARG A 282 25.42 -23.03 0.88
N LEU A 283 24.32 -22.57 1.47
CA LEU A 283 24.17 -21.18 1.91
C LEU A 283 25.12 -20.80 3.07
N ILE A 284 25.42 -21.75 3.97
CA ILE A 284 26.41 -21.55 5.04
C ILE A 284 27.83 -21.42 4.44
N LEU A 285 28.20 -22.24 3.46
CA LEU A 285 29.47 -22.14 2.77
C LEU A 285 29.65 -20.83 2.04
N GLN A 286 28.57 -20.32 1.42
CA GLN A 286 28.52 -18.98 0.81
C GLN A 286 28.58 -17.82 1.84
N GLY A 287 28.67 -18.11 3.13
CA GLY A 287 28.80 -17.11 4.20
C GLY A 287 27.49 -16.38 4.54
N ARG A 288 26.32 -16.89 4.12
CA ARG A 288 25.03 -16.28 4.41
C ARG A 288 24.69 -16.38 5.89
N LYS A 289 24.17 -15.26 6.45
CA LYS A 289 23.69 -15.23 7.84
C LYS A 289 22.35 -15.96 7.95
N GLN A 290 21.99 -16.39 9.16
CA GLN A 290 20.74 -17.11 9.40
C GLN A 290 19.49 -16.38 8.90
N GLY A 291 19.45 -15.05 9.01
CA GLY A 291 18.35 -14.23 8.50
C GLY A 291 18.22 -14.34 6.97
N ASP A 292 19.36 -14.29 6.26
CA ASP A 292 19.40 -14.40 4.80
C ASP A 292 18.98 -15.81 4.34
N ILE A 293 19.41 -16.86 5.07
CA ILE A 293 18.99 -18.24 4.83
C ILE A 293 17.47 -18.40 4.96
N CYS A 294 16.87 -17.79 6.01
CA CYS A 294 15.42 -17.80 6.19
C CYS A 294 14.71 -17.14 5.02
N ALA A 295 15.22 -16.00 4.55
CA ALA A 295 14.63 -15.27 3.42
C ALA A 295 14.78 -16.06 2.10
N ILE A 296 15.96 -16.60 1.80
CA ILE A 296 16.23 -17.36 0.56
C ILE A 296 15.40 -18.65 0.49
N LEU A 297 15.29 -19.38 1.61
CA LEU A 297 14.54 -20.65 1.67
C LEU A 297 13.07 -20.49 2.05
N GLN A 298 12.58 -19.24 2.22
CA GLN A 298 11.21 -18.92 2.62
C GLN A 298 10.76 -19.72 3.85
N THR A 299 11.62 -19.80 4.87
CA THR A 299 11.37 -20.61 6.07
C THR A 299 11.60 -19.82 7.36
N THR A 300 11.11 -20.34 8.49
CA THR A 300 11.24 -19.69 9.79
C THR A 300 12.62 -19.91 10.42
N LYS A 301 13.06 -18.99 11.31
CA LYS A 301 14.30 -19.14 12.08
C LYS A 301 14.34 -20.44 12.87
N GLY A 302 13.20 -20.85 13.44
CA GLY A 302 13.08 -22.12 14.18
C GLY A 302 13.40 -23.33 13.29
N ASN A 303 12.87 -23.36 12.08
CA ASN A 303 13.10 -24.44 11.13
C ASN A 303 14.58 -24.50 10.71
N VAL A 304 15.18 -23.34 10.35
CA VAL A 304 16.63 -23.28 10.01
C VAL A 304 17.50 -23.75 11.19
N THR A 305 17.15 -23.35 12.43
CA THR A 305 17.88 -23.79 13.63
C THR A 305 17.77 -25.30 13.83
N SER A 306 16.57 -25.86 13.68
CA SER A 306 16.34 -27.30 13.77
C SER A 306 17.12 -28.08 12.72
N GLN A 307 17.08 -27.64 11.46
CA GLN A 307 17.82 -28.22 10.35
C GLN A 307 19.35 -28.19 10.59
N ARG A 308 19.88 -27.06 11.08
CA ARG A 308 21.30 -26.94 11.46
C ARG A 308 21.68 -27.90 12.59
N SER A 309 20.77 -28.15 13.54
CA SER A 309 20.98 -29.15 14.60
C SER A 309 21.02 -30.57 14.02
N HIS A 310 20.09 -30.89 13.11
CA HIS A 310 20.06 -32.19 12.44
C HIS A 310 21.33 -32.41 11.60
N ILE A 311 21.80 -31.42 10.85
CA ILE A 311 23.05 -31.46 10.11
C ILE A 311 24.23 -31.78 11.04
N ARG A 312 24.34 -31.08 12.18
CA ARG A 312 25.38 -31.33 13.18
C ARG A 312 25.34 -32.77 13.70
N THR A 313 24.16 -33.26 14.01
CA THR A 313 23.97 -34.62 14.52
C THR A 313 24.38 -35.64 13.47
N LYS A 314 23.97 -35.49 12.21
CA LYS A 314 24.30 -36.41 11.13
C LYS A 314 25.80 -36.42 10.79
N LEU A 315 26.43 -35.23 10.84
CA LEU A 315 27.86 -35.09 10.53
C LEU A 315 28.77 -35.28 11.75
N GLY A 316 28.23 -35.53 12.95
CA GLY A 316 29.01 -35.72 14.17
C GLY A 316 29.73 -34.45 14.67
N VAL A 317 29.24 -33.25 14.29
CA VAL A 317 29.88 -31.97 14.63
C VAL A 317 29.56 -31.59 16.06
N GLN A 318 30.58 -31.33 16.88
CA GLN A 318 30.39 -30.95 18.29
C GLN A 318 29.74 -29.57 18.43
N SER A 319 29.02 -29.35 19.54
CA SER A 319 28.26 -28.11 19.77
C SER A 319 29.11 -26.83 19.79
N LYS A 320 30.40 -26.93 20.11
CA LYS A 320 31.33 -25.81 20.16
C LYS A 320 32.06 -25.53 18.83
N GLU A 321 32.00 -26.46 17.88
CA GLU A 321 32.68 -26.37 16.61
C GLU A 321 31.92 -25.52 15.61
N ASN A 322 32.60 -24.71 14.80
CA ASN A 322 31.97 -23.91 13.77
C ASN A 322 31.54 -24.77 12.57
N LEU A 323 30.23 -24.87 12.34
CA LEU A 323 29.70 -25.69 11.26
C LEU A 323 30.27 -25.32 9.89
N LYS A 324 30.50 -24.03 9.60
CA LYS A 324 31.09 -23.58 8.34
C LYS A 324 32.51 -24.07 8.17
N GLU A 325 33.35 -23.96 9.20
CA GLU A 325 34.73 -24.39 9.17
C GLU A 325 34.84 -25.92 9.02
N PHE A 326 33.96 -26.66 9.68
CA PHE A 326 33.86 -28.09 9.54
C PHE A 326 33.52 -28.49 8.08
N LEU A 327 32.52 -27.87 7.48
CA LEU A 327 32.10 -28.13 6.09
C LEU A 327 33.25 -27.84 5.11
N ILE A 328 33.95 -26.71 5.26
CA ILE A 328 35.10 -26.33 4.43
C ILE A 328 36.22 -27.38 4.56
N LYS A 329 36.55 -27.77 5.80
CA LYS A 329 37.57 -28.76 6.04
C LYS A 329 37.24 -30.10 5.37
N LYS A 330 36.01 -30.58 5.52
CA LYS A 330 35.54 -31.83 4.90
C LYS A 330 35.58 -31.79 3.37
N MET A 331 35.18 -30.67 2.77
CA MET A 331 35.25 -30.49 1.32
C MET A 331 36.69 -30.46 0.82
N SER A 332 37.61 -29.81 1.53
CA SER A 332 39.03 -29.80 1.17
C SER A 332 39.69 -31.17 1.33
N GLU A 333 39.27 -31.99 2.31
CA GLU A 333 39.74 -33.40 2.45
C GLU A 333 39.36 -34.25 1.23
N HIS A 334 38.27 -33.90 0.50
CA HIS A 334 37.83 -34.54 -0.74
C HIS A 334 38.38 -33.86 -2.01
N GLY A 335 39.35 -32.92 -1.86
CA GLY A 335 39.96 -32.22 -2.99
C GLY A 335 39.10 -31.16 -3.67
N ILE A 336 38.04 -30.70 -2.98
CA ILE A 336 37.11 -29.67 -3.49
C ILE A 336 37.45 -28.33 -2.84
N GLU A 337 37.95 -27.39 -3.65
CA GLU A 337 38.14 -26.00 -3.24
C GLU A 337 36.79 -25.29 -3.14
N VAL A 338 36.55 -24.55 -2.02
CA VAL A 338 35.29 -23.87 -1.70
C VAL A 338 35.43 -22.35 -1.88
#